data_876f33a72e8a5dc47dac4ab1d1b338ee
#
_entry.id   876f33a72e8a5dc47dac4ab1d1b338ee
#
_cell.length_a   1.000
_cell.length_b   1.000
_cell.length_c   1.000
_cell.angle_alpha   90.00
_cell.angle_beta   90.00
_cell.angle_gamma   90.00
#
_symmetry.space_group_name_H-M   'P 1'
#
loop_
_entity.id
_entity.type
_entity.pdbx_description
1 polymer ?
#
loop_
_entity_poly.entity_id
_entity_poly.type
_entity_poly.pdbx_seq_one_letter_code
_entity_poly.pdbx_strand_id
1 'polypeptide(L)'
;MINRTLAQSYLLKAVKRLKVLTLLLDEEAYSDVVREAQELVELALKGVLRQIGVEPPKQHDVGSLVVEFNTRLPREVAREAKKLAEISKWLRKEREFSFYGDVDFIPTEEYRREDAERALRDAEFVVRMATRVIESGPSLQS
;
A
#
# COMPACT_ATOMS: atom_id res chain seq x y z
N MET A 1 29.13 2.40 -0.28
CA MET A 1 27.96 3.06 -0.88
C MET A 1 26.88 2.04 -1.18
N ILE A 2 25.63 2.33 -0.81
CA ILE A 2 24.51 1.42 -1.05
C ILE A 2 23.73 1.91 -2.27
N ASN A 3 23.65 1.05 -3.28
CA ASN A 3 22.84 1.35 -4.48
C ASN A 3 21.50 0.63 -4.36
N ARG A 4 20.45 1.39 -4.15
CA ARG A 4 19.09 0.84 -4.09
C ARG A 4 18.42 0.93 -5.45
N THR A 5 17.63 -0.08 -5.77
CA THR A 5 16.74 0.00 -6.93
C THR A 5 15.59 0.93 -6.58
N LEU A 6 14.85 1.36 -7.60
CA LEU A 6 13.67 2.20 -7.38
C LEU A 6 12.61 1.43 -6.58
N ALA A 7 12.47 0.12 -6.83
CA ALA A 7 11.57 -0.72 -6.07
C ALA A 7 11.94 -0.73 -4.58
N GLN A 8 13.22 -0.88 -4.27
CA GLN A 8 13.70 -0.87 -2.88
C GLN A 8 13.46 0.48 -2.22
N SER A 9 13.62 1.57 -2.98
CA SER A 9 13.36 2.91 -2.46
C SER A 9 11.87 3.09 -2.13
N TYR A 10 10.99 2.60 -2.98
CA TYR A 10 9.55 2.66 -2.72
C TYR A 10 9.18 1.86 -1.48
N LEU A 11 9.77 0.68 -1.31
CA LEU A 11 9.54 -0.13 -0.13
C LEU A 11 10.00 0.58 1.14
N LEU A 12 11.19 1.18 1.10
CA LEU A 12 11.72 1.92 2.24
C LEU A 12 10.78 3.06 2.65
N LYS A 13 10.27 3.80 1.67
CA LYS A 13 9.32 4.88 1.94
C LYS A 13 8.03 4.34 2.54
N ALA A 14 7.52 3.23 2.02
CA ALA A 14 6.30 2.62 2.54
C ALA A 14 6.48 2.17 3.99
N VAL A 15 7.60 1.54 4.31
CA VAL A 15 7.91 1.10 5.67
C VAL A 15 7.94 2.28 6.64
N LYS A 16 8.55 3.39 6.24
CA LYS A 16 8.62 4.58 7.09
C LYS A 16 7.25 5.20 7.30
N ARG A 17 6.43 5.25 6.26
CA ARG A 17 5.07 5.78 6.37
C ARG A 17 4.17 4.90 7.22
N LEU A 18 4.43 3.59 7.25
CA LEU A 18 3.69 2.68 8.11
C LEU A 18 3.82 3.09 9.58
N LYS A 19 4.98 3.58 9.98
CA LYS A 19 5.19 4.07 11.36
C LYS A 19 4.35 5.31 11.65
N VAL A 20 4.11 6.14 10.64
CA VAL A 20 3.27 7.33 10.79
C VAL A 20 1.83 6.96 11.09
N LEU A 21 1.35 5.84 10.55
CA LEU A 21 -0.02 5.38 10.83
C LEU A 21 -0.23 5.12 12.31
N THR A 22 0.74 4.53 12.98
CA THR A 22 0.65 4.27 14.41
C THR A 22 0.51 5.56 15.20
N LEU A 23 1.29 6.57 14.83
CA LEU A 23 1.20 7.88 15.48
C LEU A 23 -0.17 8.53 15.24
N LEU A 24 -0.65 8.49 14.00
CA LEU A 24 -1.95 9.07 13.68
C LEU A 24 -3.08 8.34 14.43
N LEU A 25 -2.98 7.03 14.55
CA LEU A 25 -3.97 6.25 15.28
C LEU A 25 -3.97 6.63 16.77
N ASP A 26 -2.78 6.79 17.38
CA ASP A 26 -2.64 7.21 18.76
C ASP A 26 -3.24 8.58 18.99
N GLU A 27 -3.18 9.45 17.98
CA GLU A 27 -3.76 10.80 18.03
C GLU A 27 -5.25 10.80 17.69
N GLU A 28 -5.83 9.63 17.48
CA GLU A 28 -7.23 9.47 17.08
C GLU A 28 -7.58 10.18 15.78
N ALA A 29 -6.58 10.35 14.90
CA ALA A 29 -6.75 10.98 13.58
C ALA A 29 -7.16 9.92 12.56
N TYR A 30 -8.35 9.35 12.74
CA TYR A 30 -8.79 8.17 12.01
C TYR A 30 -8.88 8.34 10.49
N SER A 31 -9.43 9.46 10.04
CA SER A 31 -9.51 9.73 8.60
C SER A 31 -8.12 9.87 7.98
N ASP A 32 -7.18 10.43 8.73
CA ASP A 32 -5.81 10.60 8.25
C ASP A 32 -5.07 9.26 8.20
N VAL A 33 -5.40 8.31 9.09
CA VAL A 33 -4.85 6.96 9.02
C VAL A 33 -5.27 6.31 7.70
N VAL A 34 -6.55 6.43 7.33
CA VAL A 34 -7.07 5.85 6.09
C VAL A 34 -6.39 6.47 4.87
N ARG A 35 -6.26 7.79 4.85
CA ARG A 35 -5.61 8.48 3.74
C ARG A 35 -4.14 8.11 3.60
N GLU A 36 -3.40 8.12 4.69
CA GLU A 36 -1.97 7.79 4.65
C GLU A 36 -1.75 6.33 4.31
N ALA A 37 -2.65 5.44 4.75
CA ALA A 37 -2.60 4.03 4.39
C ALA A 37 -2.71 3.86 2.86
N GLN A 38 -3.60 4.61 2.22
CA GLN A 38 -3.73 4.56 0.77
C GLN A 38 -2.43 4.96 0.08
N GLU A 39 -1.78 6.03 0.57
CA GLU A 39 -0.54 6.51 -0.02
C GLU A 39 0.56 5.44 0.05
N LEU A 40 0.75 4.83 1.21
CA LEU A 40 1.83 3.84 1.36
C LEU A 40 1.51 2.52 0.65
N VAL A 41 0.25 2.12 0.59
CA VAL A 41 -0.15 0.91 -0.14
C VAL A 41 0.11 1.09 -1.63
N GLU A 42 -0.25 2.23 -2.19
CA GLU A 42 0.02 2.54 -3.58
C GLU A 42 1.53 2.48 -3.87
N LEU A 43 2.31 3.09 -3.00
CA LEU A 43 3.76 3.14 -3.14
C LEU A 43 4.37 1.72 -3.07
N ALA A 44 3.93 0.92 -2.11
CA ALA A 44 4.42 -0.45 -1.96
C ALA A 44 4.09 -1.31 -3.18
N LEU A 45 2.86 -1.22 -3.69
CA LEU A 45 2.46 -2.00 -4.85
C LEU A 45 3.15 -1.54 -6.13
N LYS A 46 3.43 -0.25 -6.27
CA LYS A 46 4.26 0.23 -7.39
C LYS A 46 5.66 -0.35 -7.30
N GLY A 47 6.19 -0.48 -6.10
CA GLY A 47 7.48 -1.13 -5.89
C GLY A 47 7.45 -2.60 -6.31
N VAL A 48 6.38 -3.31 -5.95
CA VAL A 48 6.19 -4.71 -6.37
C VAL A 48 6.19 -4.82 -7.89
N LEU A 49 5.43 -3.97 -8.57
CA LEU A 49 5.36 -4.01 -10.03
C LEU A 49 6.72 -3.76 -10.67
N ARG A 50 7.45 -2.77 -10.19
CA ARG A 50 8.79 -2.50 -10.72
C ARG A 50 9.74 -3.68 -10.49
N GLN A 51 9.63 -4.33 -9.34
CA GLN A 51 10.48 -5.48 -9.04
C GLN A 51 10.26 -6.63 -10.01
N ILE A 52 9.03 -6.84 -10.46
CA ILE A 52 8.71 -7.91 -11.40
C ILE A 52 8.77 -7.46 -12.87
N GLY A 53 9.31 -6.26 -13.11
CA GLY A 53 9.55 -5.76 -14.46
C GLY A 53 8.34 -5.13 -15.14
N VAL A 54 7.36 -4.69 -14.37
CA VAL A 54 6.17 -4.02 -14.90
C VAL A 54 6.23 -2.56 -14.53
N GLU A 55 6.22 -1.69 -15.52
CA GLU A 55 6.19 -0.24 -15.29
C GLU A 55 4.81 0.17 -14.78
N PRO A 56 4.69 0.74 -13.56
CA PRO A 56 3.38 1.16 -13.07
C PRO A 56 2.89 2.38 -13.85
N PRO A 57 1.72 2.29 -14.48
CA PRO A 57 1.15 3.43 -15.20
C PRO A 57 0.62 4.45 -14.21
N LYS A 58 0.61 5.71 -14.65
CA LYS A 58 0.21 6.81 -13.78
C LYS A 58 -1.27 6.80 -13.41
N GLN A 59 -2.11 6.26 -14.29
CA GLN A 59 -3.55 6.38 -14.15
C GLN A 59 -4.31 5.06 -14.05
N HIS A 60 -3.62 3.95 -13.91
CA HIS A 60 -4.28 2.66 -13.77
C HIS A 60 -4.24 2.16 -12.34
N ASP A 61 -5.20 1.32 -12.03
CA ASP A 61 -5.28 0.64 -10.75
C ASP A 61 -4.09 -0.32 -10.61
N VAL A 62 -3.19 0.00 -9.68
CA VAL A 62 -2.01 -0.85 -9.45
C VAL A 62 -2.40 -2.25 -8.99
N GLY A 63 -3.51 -2.38 -8.26
CA GLY A 63 -3.97 -3.68 -7.80
C GLY A 63 -4.36 -4.60 -8.92
N SER A 64 -5.01 -4.09 -9.96
CA SER A 64 -5.40 -4.91 -11.10
C SER A 64 -4.17 -5.44 -11.85
N LEU A 65 -3.10 -4.67 -11.90
CA LEU A 65 -1.86 -5.11 -12.52
C LEU A 65 -1.16 -6.19 -11.70
N VAL A 66 -1.24 -6.11 -10.38
CA VAL A 66 -0.70 -7.16 -9.51
C VAL A 66 -1.41 -8.50 -9.79
N VAL A 67 -2.73 -8.46 -9.98
CA VAL A 67 -3.49 -9.66 -10.34
C VAL A 67 -3.10 -10.16 -11.73
N GLU A 68 -3.03 -9.24 -12.69
CA GLU A 68 -2.71 -9.60 -14.08
C GLU A 68 -1.34 -10.29 -14.20
N PHE A 69 -0.36 -9.80 -13.48
CA PHE A 69 1.01 -10.30 -13.55
C PHE A 69 1.39 -11.21 -12.37
N ASN A 70 0.40 -11.84 -11.74
CA ASN A 70 0.63 -12.64 -10.54
C ASN A 70 1.60 -13.80 -10.74
N THR A 71 1.72 -14.30 -11.97
CA THR A 71 2.65 -15.40 -12.25
C THR A 71 4.11 -15.02 -12.07
N ARG A 72 4.42 -13.74 -12.03
CA ARG A 72 5.77 -13.24 -11.80
C ARG A 72 6.09 -13.06 -10.31
N LEU A 73 5.11 -13.26 -9.45
CA LEU A 73 5.27 -13.11 -8.00
C LEU A 73 5.69 -14.43 -7.35
N PRO A 74 6.39 -14.36 -6.20
CA PRO A 74 6.59 -15.57 -5.40
C PRO A 74 5.26 -16.21 -5.08
N ARG A 75 5.23 -17.55 -5.00
CA ARG A 75 3.98 -18.29 -4.84
C ARG A 75 3.13 -17.80 -3.65
N GLU A 76 3.75 -17.56 -2.51
CA GLU A 76 3.01 -17.15 -1.32
C GLU A 76 2.39 -15.76 -1.47
N VAL A 77 2.98 -14.91 -2.33
CA VAL A 77 2.41 -13.59 -2.61
C VAL A 77 1.36 -13.69 -3.73
N ALA A 78 1.62 -14.52 -4.73
CA ALA A 78 0.68 -14.71 -5.84
C ALA A 78 -0.70 -15.16 -5.34
N ARG A 79 -0.73 -16.01 -4.32
CA ARG A 79 -1.97 -16.48 -3.70
C ARG A 79 -2.79 -15.33 -3.10
N GLU A 80 -2.13 -14.26 -2.72
CA GLU A 80 -2.75 -13.11 -2.08
C GLU A 80 -3.01 -11.94 -3.04
N ALA A 81 -2.77 -12.14 -4.33
CA ALA A 81 -2.89 -11.05 -5.31
C ALA A 81 -4.26 -10.40 -5.30
N LYS A 82 -5.33 -11.18 -5.21
CA LYS A 82 -6.70 -10.63 -5.18
C LYS A 82 -6.92 -9.80 -3.92
N LYS A 83 -6.41 -10.26 -2.79
CA LYS A 83 -6.53 -9.52 -1.53
C LYS A 83 -5.78 -8.20 -1.61
N LEU A 84 -4.58 -8.20 -2.20
CA LEU A 84 -3.82 -6.98 -2.41
C LEU A 84 -4.60 -5.99 -3.28
N ALA A 85 -5.23 -6.48 -4.34
CA ALA A 85 -6.03 -5.65 -5.22
C ALA A 85 -7.25 -5.07 -4.51
N GLU A 86 -7.92 -5.87 -3.68
CA GLU A 86 -9.09 -5.42 -2.93
C GLU A 86 -8.72 -4.34 -1.91
N ILE A 87 -7.58 -4.49 -1.24
CA ILE A 87 -7.08 -3.49 -0.30
C ILE A 87 -6.82 -2.17 -1.04
N SER A 88 -6.12 -2.24 -2.15
CA SER A 88 -5.83 -1.05 -2.97
C SER A 88 -7.12 -0.37 -3.39
N LYS A 89 -8.10 -1.16 -3.82
CA LYS A 89 -9.37 -0.63 -4.33
C LYS A 89 -10.16 0.13 -3.26
N TRP A 90 -10.33 -0.47 -2.07
CA TRP A 90 -11.12 0.20 -1.05
C TRP A 90 -10.44 1.46 -0.52
N LEU A 91 -9.11 1.43 -0.38
CA LEU A 91 -8.37 2.59 0.08
C LEU A 91 -8.42 3.73 -0.96
N ARG A 92 -8.30 3.41 -2.24
CA ARG A 92 -8.39 4.42 -3.29
C ARG A 92 -9.77 5.07 -3.32
N LYS A 93 -10.81 4.28 -3.09
CA LYS A 93 -12.17 4.81 -3.02
C LYS A 93 -12.35 5.79 -1.88
N GLU A 94 -11.70 5.54 -0.74
CA GLU A 94 -11.82 6.39 0.44
C GLU A 94 -10.87 7.58 0.46
N ARG A 95 -9.90 7.63 -0.45
CA ARG A 95 -8.82 8.60 -0.42
C ARG A 95 -9.28 10.05 -0.28
N GLU A 96 -10.16 10.47 -1.17
CA GLU A 96 -10.60 11.86 -1.21
C GLU A 96 -11.47 12.19 0.00
N PHE A 97 -12.41 11.30 0.31
CA PHE A 97 -13.33 11.52 1.43
C PHE A 97 -12.60 11.51 2.77
N SER A 98 -11.55 10.72 2.93
CA SER A 98 -10.82 10.64 4.18
C SER A 98 -10.03 11.90 4.48
N PHE A 99 -9.67 12.66 3.46
CA PHE A 99 -8.85 13.87 3.65
C PHE A 99 -9.69 15.16 3.57
N TYR A 100 -10.42 15.34 2.48
CA TYR A 100 -11.18 16.56 2.26
C TYR A 100 -12.64 16.45 2.65
N GLY A 101 -13.26 15.30 2.41
CA GLY A 101 -14.67 15.12 2.65
C GLY A 101 -15.54 15.86 1.65
N ASP A 102 -16.76 16.13 2.09
CA ASP A 102 -17.78 16.82 1.33
C ASP A 102 -18.70 17.51 2.34
N VAL A 103 -19.59 18.40 1.88
CA VAL A 103 -20.54 19.10 2.78
C VAL A 103 -21.38 18.12 3.61
N ASP A 104 -21.72 16.97 3.03
CA ASP A 104 -22.50 15.93 3.69
C ASP A 104 -21.65 14.81 4.27
N PHE A 105 -20.34 14.93 4.19
CA PHE A 105 -19.42 13.90 4.67
C PHE A 105 -18.21 14.58 5.30
N ILE A 106 -18.23 14.66 6.63
CA ILE A 106 -17.17 15.30 7.39
C ILE A 106 -16.20 14.23 7.89
N PRO A 107 -14.94 14.15 7.40
CA PRO A 107 -14.02 13.06 7.71
C PRO A 107 -13.84 12.81 9.21
N THR A 108 -13.68 13.86 10.00
CA THR A 108 -13.47 13.71 11.44
C THR A 108 -14.69 13.16 12.17
N GLU A 109 -15.87 13.22 11.54
CA GLU A 109 -17.12 12.72 12.15
C GLU A 109 -17.48 11.32 11.63
N GLU A 110 -17.07 10.98 10.40
CA GLU A 110 -17.51 9.75 9.75
C GLU A 110 -16.56 8.58 9.92
N TYR A 111 -15.26 8.84 10.05
CA TYR A 111 -14.28 7.76 10.23
C TYR A 111 -14.12 7.43 11.69
N ARG A 112 -14.16 6.14 11.99
CA ARG A 112 -14.08 5.61 13.36
C ARG A 112 -12.77 4.84 13.54
N ARG A 113 -12.49 4.48 14.78
CA ARG A 113 -11.32 3.69 15.12
C ARG A 113 -11.26 2.39 14.32
N GLU A 114 -12.40 1.72 14.11
CA GLU A 114 -12.45 0.48 13.33
C GLU A 114 -11.98 0.66 11.90
N ASP A 115 -12.34 1.78 11.29
CA ASP A 115 -11.89 2.09 9.91
C ASP A 115 -10.38 2.27 9.86
N ALA A 116 -9.84 3.00 10.84
CA ALA A 116 -8.41 3.25 10.94
C ALA A 116 -7.64 1.96 11.23
N GLU A 117 -8.14 1.14 12.15
CA GLU A 117 -7.50 -0.14 12.48
C GLU A 117 -7.50 -1.08 11.29
N ARG A 118 -8.59 -1.11 10.53
CA ARG A 118 -8.64 -1.89 9.29
C ARG A 118 -7.59 -1.40 8.29
N ALA A 119 -7.51 -0.09 8.11
CA ALA A 119 -6.54 0.50 7.19
C ALA A 119 -5.10 0.16 7.61
N LEU A 120 -4.82 0.24 8.90
CA LEU A 120 -3.50 -0.10 9.43
C LEU A 120 -3.16 -1.57 9.20
N ARG A 121 -4.08 -2.49 9.54
CA ARG A 121 -3.86 -3.93 9.33
C ARG A 121 -3.63 -4.24 7.86
N ASP A 122 -4.43 -3.64 6.98
CA ASP A 122 -4.30 -3.87 5.54
C ASP A 122 -2.99 -3.32 5.01
N ALA A 123 -2.58 -2.13 5.47
CA ALA A 123 -1.31 -1.55 5.08
C ALA A 123 -0.13 -2.41 5.55
N GLU A 124 -0.19 -2.92 6.77
CA GLU A 124 0.83 -3.84 7.29
C GLU A 124 0.94 -5.10 6.44
N PHE A 125 -0.20 -5.65 6.05
CA PHE A 125 -0.23 -6.84 5.20
C PHE A 125 0.42 -6.55 3.85
N VAL A 126 0.08 -5.44 3.22
CA VAL A 126 0.65 -5.06 1.92
C VAL A 126 2.16 -4.88 2.01
N VAL A 127 2.64 -4.22 3.06
CA VAL A 127 4.07 -4.00 3.26
C VAL A 127 4.80 -5.33 3.45
N ARG A 128 4.21 -6.27 4.21
CA ARG A 128 4.82 -7.62 4.36
C ARG A 128 4.94 -8.33 3.03
N MET A 129 3.88 -8.29 2.21
CA MET A 129 3.90 -8.94 0.90
C MET A 129 4.92 -8.26 -0.02
N ALA A 130 4.93 -6.93 -0.05
CA ALA A 130 5.88 -6.19 -0.86
C ALA A 130 7.33 -6.49 -0.45
N THR A 131 7.58 -6.63 0.84
CA THR A 131 8.90 -6.98 1.35
C THR A 131 9.36 -8.34 0.80
N ARG A 132 8.46 -9.32 0.79
CA ARG A 132 8.79 -10.64 0.26
C ARG A 132 9.13 -10.61 -1.23
N VAL A 133 8.44 -9.78 -1.99
CA VAL A 133 8.72 -9.66 -3.43
C VAL A 133 10.02 -8.93 -3.67
N ILE A 134 10.21 -7.81 -3.02
CA ILE A 134 11.31 -6.89 -3.33
C ILE A 134 12.63 -7.37 -2.73
N GLU A 135 12.62 -7.89 -1.52
CA GLU A 135 13.84 -8.34 -0.85
C GLU A 135 14.29 -9.73 -1.29
N SER A 136 13.39 -10.54 -1.86
CA SER A 136 13.74 -11.86 -2.37
C SER A 136 14.06 -11.86 -3.86
N GLY A 137 14.23 -10.68 -4.45
CA GLY A 137 14.48 -10.55 -5.87
C GLY A 137 15.83 -11.12 -6.31
N PRO A 138 15.99 -11.40 -7.61
CA PRO A 138 17.22 -12.03 -8.13
C PRO A 138 18.48 -11.25 -7.82
N SER A 139 18.40 -9.93 -7.72
CA SER A 139 19.55 -9.09 -7.44
C SER A 139 20.20 -9.39 -6.10
N LEU A 140 19.48 -10.03 -5.18
CA LEU A 140 20.00 -10.39 -3.87
C LEU A 140 20.83 -11.67 -3.90
N GLN A 141 20.80 -12.40 -5.01
CA GLN A 141 21.43 -13.70 -5.14
C GLN A 141 22.75 -13.64 -5.91
N SER A 142 23.04 -12.52 -6.47
CA SER A 142 24.26 -12.36 -7.26
C SER A 142 25.45 -11.94 -6.43
#